data_0a3967db78528bd809c914351e53af9f
#
_entry.id   0a3967db78528bd809c914351e53af9f
#
_cell.length_a   1.000
_cell.length_b   1.000
_cell.length_c   1.000
_cell.angle_alpha   90.00
_cell.angle_beta   90.00
_cell.angle_gamma   90.00
#
_symmetry.space_group_name_H-M   'P 1'
#
loop_
_entity.id
_entity.type
_entity.pdbx_description
1 polymer ?
#
loop_
_entity_poly.entity_id
_entity_poly.type
_entity_poly.pdbx_seq_one_letter_code
_entity_poly.pdbx_strand_id
1 'polypeptide(L)'
;MNLAKEKPSYYSVSDFGVPINDLDSIGTISTFSSTLIWVGFPRQGIYLRKQEILDYLALWRLVAYYVGTPDEHFATSESAKAIMESLLISEIQPSDMSRVLANNIILSLQGQPPAYVSRDFLNASARWLNGDELADELGLGKPNLYYKALVAGQCLFFICLCYTNRSVDSWDKKHIKVCTMLLIVRAY
;
A
#
# COMPACT_ATOMS: atom_id res chain seq x y z
N MET A 1 -7.19 16.06 -19.68
CA MET A 1 -7.38 16.72 -18.38
C MET A 1 -8.06 18.09 -18.47
N ASN A 2 -9.15 18.16 -19.23
CA ASN A 2 -9.90 19.42 -19.40
C ASN A 2 -11.15 19.52 -18.53
N LEU A 3 -11.53 18.44 -17.82
CA LEU A 3 -12.76 18.40 -17.03
C LEU A 3 -12.81 19.44 -15.90
N ALA A 4 -11.66 19.73 -15.26
CA ALA A 4 -11.59 20.74 -14.21
C ALA A 4 -11.68 22.18 -14.74
N LYS A 5 -11.35 22.40 -16.03
CA LYS A 5 -11.47 23.71 -16.68
C LYS A 5 -12.89 23.99 -17.16
N GLU A 6 -13.69 22.96 -17.45
CA GLU A 6 -15.04 23.09 -17.98
C GLU A 6 -16.12 23.28 -16.90
N LYS A 7 -15.81 22.98 -15.62
CA LYS A 7 -16.73 23.16 -14.49
C LYS A 7 -16.04 23.89 -13.32
N PRO A 8 -15.83 25.20 -13.44
CA PRO A 8 -15.11 25.98 -12.42
C PRO A 8 -15.77 25.98 -11.02
N SER A 9 -17.06 25.68 -10.90
CA SER A 9 -17.76 25.55 -9.61
C SER A 9 -17.48 24.23 -8.88
N TYR A 10 -16.85 23.25 -9.55
CA TYR A 10 -16.59 21.92 -8.99
C TYR A 10 -15.24 21.83 -8.28
N TYR A 11 -14.21 22.51 -8.80
CA TYR A 11 -12.85 22.49 -8.25
C TYR A 11 -12.15 23.82 -8.51
N SER A 12 -11.60 24.44 -7.46
CA SER A 12 -10.84 25.69 -7.56
C SER A 12 -9.34 25.38 -7.62
N VAL A 13 -8.74 25.57 -8.80
CA VAL A 13 -7.29 25.40 -9.00
C VAL A 13 -6.48 26.43 -8.23
N SER A 14 -7.04 27.63 -8.00
CA SER A 14 -6.38 28.68 -7.21
C SER A 14 -6.26 28.34 -5.75
N ASP A 15 -7.23 27.61 -5.20
CA ASP A 15 -7.29 27.29 -3.77
C ASP A 15 -6.64 25.95 -3.44
N PHE A 16 -6.72 24.99 -4.38
CA PHE A 16 -6.30 23.59 -4.16
C PHE A 16 -5.15 23.14 -5.07
N GLY A 17 -4.66 23.99 -5.97
CA GLY A 17 -3.61 23.65 -6.92
C GLY A 17 -4.10 22.76 -8.06
N VAL A 18 -3.18 22.09 -8.76
CA VAL A 18 -3.50 21.18 -9.87
C VAL A 18 -4.05 19.87 -9.30
N PRO A 19 -5.20 19.35 -9.79
CA PRO A 19 -5.87 18.15 -9.23
C PRO A 19 -5.04 16.87 -9.20
N ILE A 20 -4.09 16.76 -10.13
CA ILE A 20 -3.12 15.67 -10.19
C ILE A 20 -1.77 16.30 -10.46
N ASN A 21 -0.84 16.14 -9.53
CA ASN A 21 0.52 16.66 -9.60
C ASN A 21 1.54 15.55 -9.35
N ASP A 22 2.81 15.85 -9.61
CA ASP A 22 3.89 14.87 -9.47
C ASP A 22 4.07 14.40 -8.02
N LEU A 23 3.92 15.29 -7.04
CA LEU A 23 4.06 14.94 -5.63
C LEU A 23 3.00 13.93 -5.18
N ASP A 24 1.73 14.17 -5.51
CA ASP A 24 0.63 13.25 -5.20
C ASP A 24 0.80 11.90 -5.90
N SER A 25 1.27 11.95 -7.15
CA SER A 25 1.53 10.74 -7.95
C SER A 25 2.68 9.92 -7.38
N ILE A 26 3.79 10.56 -7.01
CA ILE A 26 4.95 9.93 -6.35
C ILE A 26 4.51 9.37 -4.99
N GLY A 27 3.74 10.12 -4.21
CA GLY A 27 3.17 9.68 -2.93
C GLY A 27 2.30 8.44 -3.07
N THR A 28 1.44 8.42 -4.08
CA THR A 28 0.59 7.26 -4.37
C THR A 28 1.42 6.02 -4.72
N ILE A 29 2.38 6.14 -5.63
CA ILE A 29 3.27 5.03 -6.00
C ILE A 29 4.11 4.59 -4.80
N SER A 30 4.63 5.53 -4.00
CA SER A 30 5.37 5.22 -2.78
C SER A 30 4.52 4.44 -1.77
N THR A 31 3.23 4.75 -1.65
CA THR A 31 2.31 4.01 -0.77
C THR A 31 2.18 2.55 -1.17
N PHE A 32 2.08 2.26 -2.47
CA PHE A 32 1.97 0.89 -2.97
C PHE A 32 3.31 0.16 -3.14
N SER A 33 4.43 0.85 -3.10
CA SER A 33 5.77 0.28 -3.25
C SER A 33 6.58 0.34 -1.96
N SER A 34 7.20 1.46 -1.71
CA SER A 34 8.14 1.69 -0.62
C SER A 34 7.52 1.48 0.75
N THR A 35 6.30 1.98 0.97
CA THR A 35 5.61 1.83 2.26
C THR A 35 5.28 0.37 2.57
N LEU A 36 4.93 -0.44 1.55
CA LEU A 36 4.74 -1.88 1.76
C LEU A 36 6.06 -2.57 2.13
N ILE A 37 7.16 -2.24 1.45
CA ILE A 37 8.48 -2.84 1.69
C ILE A 37 8.98 -2.56 3.11
N TRP A 38 8.96 -1.29 3.55
CA TRP A 38 9.64 -0.88 4.78
C TRP A 38 8.71 -0.68 5.99
N VAL A 39 7.39 -0.65 5.77
CA VAL A 39 6.40 -0.53 6.85
C VAL A 39 5.43 -1.70 6.86
N GLY A 40 4.73 -1.95 5.76
CA GLY A 40 3.64 -2.91 5.70
C GLY A 40 4.06 -4.35 5.95
N PHE A 41 5.07 -4.84 5.24
CA PHE A 41 5.59 -6.21 5.43
C PHE A 41 6.30 -6.40 6.77
N PRO A 42 7.21 -5.51 7.22
CA PRO A 42 7.84 -5.64 8.54
C PRO A 42 6.83 -5.67 9.70
N ARG A 43 5.77 -4.88 9.65
CA ARG A 43 4.70 -4.90 10.66
C ARG A 43 3.91 -6.20 10.69
N GLN A 44 3.95 -6.96 9.61
CA GLN A 44 3.40 -8.31 9.53
C GLN A 44 4.44 -9.41 9.82
N GLY A 45 5.68 -9.07 10.17
CA GLY A 45 6.78 -10.00 10.44
C GLY A 45 7.43 -10.59 9.19
N ILE A 46 7.21 -10.00 8.02
CA ILE A 46 7.79 -10.43 6.74
C ILE A 46 8.90 -9.47 6.33
N TYR A 47 10.10 -9.99 6.14
CA TYR A 47 11.26 -9.23 5.69
C TYR A 47 11.69 -9.69 4.30
N LEU A 48 11.69 -8.75 3.35
CA LEU A 48 12.04 -9.04 1.97
C LEU A 48 13.56 -9.19 1.81
N ARG A 49 13.98 -10.08 0.91
CA ARG A 49 15.36 -10.21 0.48
C ARG A 49 15.73 -9.00 -0.40
N LYS A 50 17.01 -8.64 -0.45
CA LYS A 50 17.49 -7.50 -1.24
C LYS A 50 17.03 -7.55 -2.70
N GLN A 51 17.09 -8.73 -3.32
CA GLN A 51 16.66 -8.89 -4.71
C GLN A 51 15.14 -8.69 -4.87
N GLU A 52 14.33 -9.20 -3.95
CA GLU A 52 12.86 -9.01 -3.96
C GLU A 52 12.49 -7.53 -3.85
N ILE A 53 13.23 -6.75 -3.04
CA ILE A 53 13.06 -5.30 -2.94
C ILE A 53 13.35 -4.64 -4.28
N LEU A 54 14.49 -4.98 -4.91
CA LEU A 54 14.89 -4.41 -6.19
C LEU A 54 13.89 -4.74 -7.31
N ASP A 55 13.44 -5.98 -7.39
CA ASP A 55 12.48 -6.44 -8.40
C ASP A 55 11.11 -5.77 -8.22
N TYR A 56 10.67 -5.61 -6.97
CA TYR A 56 9.40 -4.95 -6.67
C TYR A 56 9.45 -3.45 -6.95
N LEU A 57 10.55 -2.77 -6.63
CA LEU A 57 10.76 -1.37 -6.99
C LEU A 57 10.84 -1.17 -8.50
N ALA A 58 11.52 -2.08 -9.22
CA ALA A 58 11.58 -2.02 -10.67
C ALA A 58 10.19 -2.14 -11.33
N LEU A 59 9.30 -3.00 -10.77
CA LEU A 59 7.91 -3.09 -11.21
C LEU A 59 7.17 -1.76 -11.02
N TRP A 60 7.27 -1.14 -9.85
CA TRP A 60 6.60 0.13 -9.57
C TRP A 60 7.21 1.30 -10.31
N ARG A 61 8.51 1.27 -10.58
CA ARG A 61 9.17 2.21 -11.47
C ARG A 61 8.59 2.14 -12.90
N LEU A 62 8.34 0.92 -13.41
CA LEU A 62 7.68 0.72 -14.69
C LEU A 62 6.25 1.28 -14.69
N VAL A 63 5.50 1.08 -13.59
CA VAL A 63 4.16 1.67 -13.41
C VAL A 63 4.25 3.20 -13.43
N ALA A 64 5.20 3.80 -12.69
CA ALA A 64 5.43 5.25 -12.69
C ALA A 64 5.64 5.78 -14.10
N TYR A 65 6.50 5.14 -14.88
CA TYR A 65 6.75 5.48 -16.28
C TYR A 65 5.47 5.48 -17.12
N TYR A 66 4.65 4.42 -17.03
CA TYR A 66 3.42 4.32 -17.83
C TYR A 66 2.33 5.31 -17.43
N VAL A 67 2.26 5.73 -16.18
CA VAL A 67 1.30 6.75 -15.73
C VAL A 67 1.83 8.17 -15.86
N GLY A 68 3.07 8.35 -16.34
CA GLY A 68 3.70 9.65 -16.55
C GLY A 68 4.17 10.34 -15.27
N THR A 69 4.44 9.57 -14.21
CA THR A 69 5.02 10.06 -12.95
C THR A 69 6.54 10.01 -13.04
N PRO A 70 7.27 10.99 -12.47
CA PRO A 70 8.73 10.93 -12.39
C PRO A 70 9.21 9.63 -11.73
N ASP A 71 9.97 8.81 -12.48
CA ASP A 71 10.35 7.46 -12.06
C ASP A 71 11.74 7.36 -11.43
N GLU A 72 12.54 8.42 -11.51
CA GLU A 72 13.89 8.49 -10.96
C GLU A 72 13.96 8.27 -9.44
N HIS A 73 12.90 8.64 -8.73
CA HIS A 73 12.78 8.45 -7.28
C HIS A 73 12.73 6.97 -6.86
N PHE A 74 12.32 6.09 -7.78
CA PHE A 74 12.23 4.65 -7.58
C PHE A 74 13.40 3.88 -8.22
N ALA A 75 14.44 4.58 -8.71
CA ALA A 75 15.57 3.97 -9.39
C ALA A 75 16.47 3.14 -8.46
N THR A 76 16.58 3.52 -7.20
CA THR A 76 17.36 2.81 -6.18
C THR A 76 16.52 2.58 -4.91
N SER A 77 16.89 1.55 -4.13
CA SER A 77 16.25 1.27 -2.85
C SER A 77 16.42 2.41 -1.84
N GLU A 78 17.57 3.05 -1.84
CA GLU A 78 17.92 4.17 -0.97
C GLU A 78 17.06 5.39 -1.28
N SER A 79 16.95 5.76 -2.57
CA SER A 79 16.13 6.89 -3.01
C SER A 79 14.64 6.64 -2.72
N ALA A 80 14.13 5.46 -3.05
CA ALA A 80 12.74 5.10 -2.82
C ALA A 80 12.37 5.10 -1.32
N LYS A 81 13.30 4.67 -0.46
CA LYS A 81 13.14 4.72 1.00
C LYS A 81 13.16 6.15 1.52
N ALA A 82 14.10 6.98 1.06
CA ALA A 82 14.22 8.37 1.49
C ALA A 82 12.97 9.20 1.12
N ILE A 83 12.44 9.02 -0.10
CA ILE A 83 11.19 9.64 -0.53
C ILE A 83 10.02 9.21 0.36
N MET A 84 9.88 7.92 0.64
CA MET A 84 8.84 7.41 1.53
C MET A 84 8.94 8.03 2.93
N GLU A 85 10.13 8.05 3.52
CA GLU A 85 10.35 8.63 4.85
C GLU A 85 10.03 10.12 4.88
N SER A 86 10.41 10.86 3.83
CA SER A 86 10.09 12.28 3.68
C SER A 86 8.58 12.51 3.61
N LEU A 87 7.87 11.75 2.79
CA LEU A 87 6.42 11.85 2.64
C LEU A 87 5.68 11.46 3.92
N LEU A 88 6.14 10.44 4.65
CA LEU A 88 5.53 10.07 5.93
C LEU A 88 5.65 11.18 6.99
N ILE A 89 6.71 11.97 6.94
CA ILE A 89 6.93 13.07 7.88
C ILE A 89 6.14 14.33 7.45
N SER A 90 6.10 14.65 6.15
CA SER A 90 5.51 15.89 5.66
C SER A 90 4.01 15.81 5.42
N GLU A 91 3.51 14.65 4.94
CA GLU A 91 2.15 14.54 4.40
C GLU A 91 1.16 13.83 5.35
N ILE A 92 1.64 13.11 6.37
CA ILE A 92 0.71 12.46 7.32
C ILE A 92 0.20 13.50 8.32
N GLN A 93 -0.86 14.18 7.94
CA GLN A 93 -1.60 15.12 8.78
C GLN A 93 -3.10 14.80 8.68
N PRO A 94 -3.64 13.98 9.60
CA PRO A 94 -5.05 13.62 9.58
C PRO A 94 -5.96 14.83 9.70
N SER A 95 -6.91 14.95 8.79
CA SER A 95 -7.95 15.97 8.74
C SER A 95 -9.33 15.34 8.94
N ASP A 96 -10.37 16.15 9.11
CA ASP A 96 -11.74 15.63 9.17
C ASP A 96 -12.13 14.90 7.89
N MET A 97 -11.64 15.35 6.74
CA MET A 97 -11.86 14.67 5.46
C MET A 97 -11.13 13.32 5.42
N SER A 98 -9.91 13.23 5.95
CA SER A 98 -9.17 11.95 6.07
C SER A 98 -9.93 10.93 6.90
N ARG A 99 -10.59 11.37 7.99
CA ARG A 99 -11.45 10.50 8.82
C ARG A 99 -12.64 9.96 8.04
N VAL A 100 -13.32 10.84 7.29
CA VAL A 100 -14.45 10.42 6.43
C VAL A 100 -13.98 9.42 5.38
N LEU A 101 -12.86 9.70 4.71
CA LEU A 101 -12.32 8.83 3.68
C LEU A 101 -11.90 7.47 4.25
N ALA A 102 -11.17 7.42 5.36
CA ALA A 102 -10.74 6.19 6.00
C ALA A 102 -11.92 5.30 6.40
N ASN A 103 -12.98 5.89 7.00
CA ASN A 103 -14.19 5.15 7.36
C ASN A 103 -14.96 4.66 6.13
N ASN A 104 -15.03 5.45 5.05
CA ASN A 104 -15.68 5.05 3.80
C ASN A 104 -14.92 3.89 3.12
N ILE A 105 -13.59 3.87 3.17
CA ILE A 105 -12.78 2.74 2.67
C ILE A 105 -13.14 1.46 3.46
N ILE A 106 -13.16 1.51 4.79
CA ILE A 106 -13.55 0.36 5.62
C ILE A 106 -14.96 -0.12 5.27
N LEU A 107 -15.92 0.80 5.12
CA LEU A 107 -17.30 0.46 4.75
C LEU A 107 -17.40 -0.16 3.35
N SER A 108 -16.64 0.35 2.39
CA SER A 108 -16.65 -0.17 1.02
C SER A 108 -16.05 -1.57 0.89
N LEU A 109 -15.08 -1.90 1.75
CA LEU A 109 -14.43 -3.22 1.75
C LEU A 109 -15.18 -4.25 2.60
N GLN A 110 -16.04 -3.80 3.52
CA GLN A 110 -16.80 -4.70 4.37
C GLN A 110 -17.71 -5.62 3.55
N GLY A 111 -17.64 -6.92 3.83
CA GLY A 111 -18.51 -7.92 3.20
C GLY A 111 -18.26 -8.15 1.71
N GLN A 112 -17.20 -7.61 1.13
CA GLN A 112 -16.88 -7.81 -0.29
C GLN A 112 -16.27 -9.21 -0.55
N PRO A 113 -16.64 -9.84 -1.69
CA PRO A 113 -15.99 -11.09 -2.09
C PRO A 113 -14.50 -10.84 -2.40
N PRO A 114 -13.64 -11.86 -2.29
CA PRO A 114 -13.96 -13.25 -1.97
C PRO A 114 -14.01 -13.56 -0.47
N ALA A 115 -13.47 -12.72 0.40
CA ALA A 115 -13.22 -13.05 1.80
C ALA A 115 -14.37 -12.65 2.75
N TYR A 116 -15.28 -11.79 2.31
CA TYR A 116 -16.44 -11.29 3.09
C TYR A 116 -16.07 -10.83 4.51
N VAL A 117 -14.95 -10.11 4.64
CA VAL A 117 -14.41 -9.67 5.93
C VAL A 117 -15.32 -8.69 6.66
N SER A 118 -15.38 -8.81 7.98
CA SER A 118 -16.18 -7.92 8.81
C SER A 118 -15.50 -6.56 9.00
N ARG A 119 -16.30 -5.54 9.35
CA ARG A 119 -15.80 -4.20 9.68
C ARG A 119 -14.76 -4.22 10.80
N ASP A 120 -15.01 -5.02 11.86
CA ASP A 120 -14.11 -5.09 13.00
C ASP A 120 -12.77 -5.74 12.65
N PHE A 121 -12.77 -6.73 11.75
CA PHE A 121 -11.55 -7.31 11.23
C PHE A 121 -10.74 -6.28 10.41
N LEU A 122 -11.39 -5.50 9.55
CA LEU A 122 -10.74 -4.43 8.79
C LEU A 122 -10.17 -3.35 9.70
N ASN A 123 -10.91 -2.94 10.73
CA ASN A 123 -10.41 -2.01 11.73
C ASN A 123 -9.20 -2.57 12.50
N ALA A 124 -9.23 -3.86 12.87
CA ALA A 124 -8.11 -4.52 13.51
C ALA A 124 -6.87 -4.55 12.61
N SER A 125 -7.05 -4.87 11.32
CA SER A 125 -5.99 -4.90 10.32
C SER A 125 -5.40 -3.51 10.08
N ALA A 126 -6.24 -2.48 9.95
CA ALA A 126 -5.81 -1.10 9.79
C ALA A 126 -4.99 -0.61 11.00
N ARG A 127 -5.43 -0.93 12.22
CA ARG A 127 -4.70 -0.60 13.46
C ARG A 127 -3.38 -1.35 13.57
N TRP A 128 -3.35 -2.62 13.17
CA TRP A 128 -2.12 -3.42 13.15
C TRP A 128 -1.06 -2.82 12.23
N LEU A 129 -1.49 -2.35 11.04
CA LEU A 129 -0.59 -1.81 10.02
C LEU A 129 -0.20 -0.34 10.24
N ASN A 130 -1.12 0.49 10.73
CA ASN A 130 -0.88 1.93 10.87
C ASN A 130 -0.48 2.34 12.30
N GLY A 131 -0.77 1.48 13.28
CA GLY A 131 -0.64 1.79 14.70
C GLY A 131 -1.91 2.36 15.29
N ASP A 132 -2.02 2.29 16.63
CA ASP A 132 -3.22 2.71 17.35
C ASP A 132 -3.40 4.23 17.34
N GLU A 133 -2.31 5.00 17.39
CA GLU A 133 -2.33 6.46 17.42
C GLU A 133 -2.96 7.05 16.16
N LEU A 134 -2.41 6.73 14.99
CA LEU A 134 -2.96 7.20 13.71
C LEU A 134 -4.39 6.65 13.48
N ALA A 135 -4.67 5.42 13.89
CA ALA A 135 -6.02 4.85 13.77
C ALA A 135 -7.04 5.57 14.66
N ASP A 136 -6.65 6.05 15.85
CA ASP A 136 -7.49 6.85 16.74
C ASP A 136 -7.73 8.25 16.14
N GLU A 137 -6.71 8.88 15.57
CA GLU A 137 -6.84 10.15 14.86
C GLU A 137 -7.78 10.05 13.64
N LEU A 138 -7.74 8.95 12.91
CA LEU A 138 -8.64 8.67 11.80
C LEU A 138 -10.05 8.22 12.24
N GLY A 139 -10.30 8.09 13.53
CA GLY A 139 -11.60 7.69 14.07
C GLY A 139 -12.01 6.25 13.74
N LEU A 140 -11.02 5.36 13.52
CA LEU A 140 -11.29 3.95 13.26
C LEU A 140 -11.74 3.23 14.52
N GLY A 141 -12.70 2.32 14.38
CA GLY A 141 -13.23 1.53 15.48
C GLY A 141 -12.16 0.79 16.29
N LYS A 142 -12.42 0.56 17.58
CA LYS A 142 -11.55 -0.22 18.48
C LYS A 142 -12.07 -1.67 18.57
N PRO A 143 -11.51 -2.59 17.76
CA PRO A 143 -11.94 -3.97 17.74
C PRO A 143 -11.58 -4.67 19.06
N ASN A 144 -12.37 -5.69 19.42
CA ASN A 144 -12.09 -6.51 20.58
C ASN A 144 -10.86 -7.43 20.35
N LEU A 145 -10.44 -8.12 21.43
CA LEU A 145 -9.26 -9.00 21.41
C LEU A 145 -9.38 -10.14 20.37
N TYR A 146 -10.58 -10.64 20.13
CA TYR A 146 -10.85 -11.69 19.14
C TYR A 146 -10.36 -11.29 17.74
N TYR A 147 -10.71 -10.11 17.26
CA TYR A 147 -10.28 -9.64 15.93
C TYR A 147 -8.79 -9.33 15.89
N LYS A 148 -8.20 -8.83 16.98
CA LYS A 148 -6.73 -8.67 17.09
C LYS A 148 -6.02 -10.02 16.98
N ALA A 149 -6.54 -11.06 17.63
CA ALA A 149 -6.02 -12.42 17.51
C ALA A 149 -6.16 -13.00 16.10
N LEU A 150 -7.28 -12.71 15.40
CA LEU A 150 -7.46 -13.12 14.01
C LEU A 150 -6.41 -12.47 13.08
N VAL A 151 -6.14 -11.18 13.24
CA VAL A 151 -5.10 -10.49 12.45
C VAL A 151 -3.72 -11.06 12.76
N ALA A 152 -3.41 -11.31 14.03
CA ALA A 152 -2.15 -11.96 14.43
C ALA A 152 -2.03 -13.36 13.80
N GLY A 153 -3.11 -14.15 13.81
CA GLY A 153 -3.18 -15.46 13.16
C GLY A 153 -2.96 -15.38 11.65
N GLN A 154 -3.55 -14.39 10.99
CA GLN A 154 -3.32 -14.12 9.57
C GLN A 154 -1.85 -13.77 9.29
N CYS A 155 -1.24 -12.89 10.09
CA CYS A 155 0.18 -12.56 9.96
C CYS A 155 1.05 -13.81 10.14
N LEU A 156 0.77 -14.63 11.16
CA LEU A 156 1.49 -15.88 11.39
C LEU A 156 1.34 -16.85 10.21
N PHE A 157 0.14 -16.98 9.64
CA PHE A 157 -0.09 -17.78 8.45
C PHE A 157 0.78 -17.33 7.28
N PHE A 158 0.82 -16.01 6.98
CA PHE A 158 1.67 -15.49 5.91
C PHE A 158 3.16 -15.62 6.19
N ILE A 159 3.60 -15.43 7.45
CA ILE A 159 4.98 -15.69 7.87
C ILE A 159 5.34 -17.15 7.56
N CYS A 160 4.53 -18.10 8.05
CA CYS A 160 4.77 -19.51 7.80
C CYS A 160 4.81 -19.83 6.30
N LEU A 161 3.86 -19.30 5.53
CA LEU A 161 3.80 -19.51 4.08
C LEU A 161 5.05 -18.97 3.37
N CYS A 162 5.44 -17.73 3.66
CA CYS A 162 6.59 -17.08 3.03
C CYS A 162 7.91 -17.79 3.38
N TYR A 163 8.14 -18.05 4.66
CA TYR A 163 9.42 -18.63 5.09
C TYR A 163 9.53 -20.13 4.78
N THR A 164 8.42 -20.87 4.79
CA THR A 164 8.42 -22.26 4.32
C THR A 164 8.75 -22.33 2.82
N ASN A 165 8.12 -21.50 2.00
CA ASN A 165 8.43 -21.46 0.56
C ASN A 165 9.89 -21.07 0.30
N ARG A 166 10.44 -20.14 1.07
CA ARG A 166 11.85 -19.73 0.96
C ARG A 166 12.83 -20.80 1.43
N SER A 167 12.44 -21.67 2.37
CA SER A 167 13.29 -22.72 2.91
C SER A 167 13.46 -23.91 1.98
N VAL A 168 12.60 -24.05 0.96
CA VAL A 168 12.63 -25.14 -0.02
C VAL A 168 13.04 -24.58 -1.38
N ASP A 169 14.32 -24.67 -1.71
CA ASP A 169 14.89 -24.10 -2.96
C ASP A 169 14.14 -24.51 -4.23
N SER A 170 13.62 -25.74 -4.29
CA SER A 170 12.85 -26.20 -5.45
C SER A 170 11.51 -25.50 -5.58
N TRP A 171 10.89 -25.11 -4.47
CA TRP A 171 9.62 -24.37 -4.46
C TRP A 171 9.84 -22.90 -4.78
N ASP A 172 10.88 -22.28 -4.21
CA ASP A 172 11.24 -20.88 -4.49
C ASP A 172 11.50 -20.68 -5.99
N LYS A 173 12.33 -21.54 -6.60
CA LYS A 173 12.59 -21.51 -8.04
C LYS A 173 11.35 -21.78 -8.90
N LYS A 174 10.46 -22.68 -8.48
CA LYS A 174 9.22 -22.99 -9.19
C LYS A 174 8.24 -21.82 -9.15
N HIS A 175 8.09 -21.17 -7.99
CA HIS A 175 7.22 -20.00 -7.85
C HIS A 175 7.71 -18.82 -8.70
N ILE A 176 8.99 -18.50 -8.67
CA ILE A 176 9.60 -17.47 -9.51
C ILE A 176 9.31 -17.77 -11.01
N LYS A 177 9.51 -19.01 -11.45
CA LYS A 177 9.26 -19.40 -12.84
C LYS A 177 7.78 -19.27 -13.24
N VAL A 178 6.86 -19.66 -12.36
CA VAL A 178 5.41 -19.55 -12.60
C VAL A 178 4.98 -18.09 -12.64
N CYS A 179 5.44 -17.26 -11.72
CA CYS A 179 5.14 -15.83 -11.73
C CYS A 179 5.68 -15.15 -13.00
N THR A 180 6.90 -15.46 -13.41
CA THR A 180 7.48 -14.94 -14.67
C THR A 180 6.68 -15.37 -15.89
N MET A 181 6.26 -16.63 -15.97
CA MET A 181 5.40 -17.12 -17.07
C MET A 181 4.04 -16.40 -17.09
N LEU A 182 3.40 -16.18 -15.93
CA LEU A 182 2.11 -15.51 -15.86
C LEU A 182 2.21 -14.03 -16.29
N LEU A 183 3.32 -13.36 -15.97
CA LEU A 183 3.58 -11.99 -16.42
C LEU A 183 3.77 -11.92 -17.94
N ILE A 184 4.51 -12.86 -18.52
CA ILE A 184 4.73 -12.93 -19.96
C ILE A 184 3.42 -13.22 -20.71
N VAL A 185 2.62 -14.20 -20.24
CA VAL A 185 1.34 -14.56 -20.88
C VAL A 185 0.30 -13.43 -20.81
N ARG A 186 0.36 -12.54 -19.81
CA ARG A 186 -0.52 -11.36 -19.73
C ARG A 186 -0.04 -10.16 -20.53
N ALA A 187 1.21 -10.14 -20.98
CA ALA A 187 1.80 -9.06 -21.77
C ALA A 187 1.57 -9.22 -23.29
N TYR A 188 1.00 -10.36 -23.72
CA TYR A 188 0.53 -10.64 -25.09
C TYR A 188 -0.99 -10.80 -25.10
#